data_37d7cc1b7df73f13b7448eb7b1a7fde3
#
_entry.id   37d7cc1b7df73f13b7448eb7b1a7fde3
#
_cell.length_a   1.000
_cell.length_b   1.000
_cell.length_c   1.000
_cell.angle_alpha   90.00
_cell.angle_beta   90.00
_cell.angle_gamma   90.00
#
_symmetry.space_group_name_H-M   'P 1'
#
loop_
_entity.id
_entity.type
_entity.pdbx_description
1 polymer ?
#
loop_
_entity_poly.entity_id
_entity_poly.type
_entity_poly.pdbx_seq_one_letter_code
_entity_poly.pdbx_strand_id
1 'polypeptide(L)'
;MTIKITFNKIAPKICDCHVHYGQFREDYYDPNDIIKWFEELGIDKVGIMPISMVSDFPRDQNIMESLPAEWFVPYLWVNPEMVDSDPTLKIYNTLNYKVIKIHAYARIEWDAMPDKIRTVIHAAYIKGVPVMFHTGGWRGSNAIQFYKFCREFPEVTFILAHGKPISQALTVLKGAKNAYVDNSFMDIESMKLICDAGLSSRILFGTDFPVMKSFWPEIDLIDWYKNHVMELVQIFGEKDFMVWANENFYKLILKQ
;
A
#
# COMPACT_ATOMS: atom_id res chain seq x y z
N MET A 1 -25.81 22.49 -15.65
CA MET A 1 -25.49 22.62 -14.22
C MET A 1 -24.43 21.59 -13.87
N THR A 2 -23.19 21.99 -13.70
CA THR A 2 -22.11 21.06 -13.30
C THR A 2 -22.29 20.79 -11.81
N ILE A 3 -22.64 19.56 -11.45
CA ILE A 3 -22.77 19.15 -10.04
C ILE A 3 -21.35 19.24 -9.43
N LYS A 4 -21.15 20.16 -8.50
CA LYS A 4 -19.86 20.28 -7.79
C LYS A 4 -19.71 19.05 -6.90
N ILE A 5 -18.71 18.21 -7.21
CA ILE A 5 -18.34 17.05 -6.40
C ILE A 5 -17.77 17.55 -5.07
N THR A 6 -18.16 16.94 -3.98
CA THR A 6 -17.63 17.22 -2.64
C THR A 6 -17.06 15.95 -2.03
N PHE A 7 -16.08 16.08 -1.13
CA PHE A 7 -15.48 14.93 -0.45
C PHE A 7 -16.53 14.00 0.17
N ASN A 8 -17.44 14.52 0.97
CA ASN A 8 -18.46 13.71 1.67
C ASN A 8 -19.37 12.90 0.73
N LYS A 9 -19.50 13.30 -0.53
CA LYS A 9 -20.29 12.56 -1.53
C LYS A 9 -19.58 11.32 -2.04
N ILE A 10 -18.24 11.34 -2.09
CA ILE A 10 -17.43 10.25 -2.63
C ILE A 10 -16.75 9.42 -1.53
N ALA A 11 -16.54 9.99 -0.34
CA ALA A 11 -15.87 9.34 0.78
C ALA A 11 -16.38 7.90 1.07
N PRO A 12 -17.70 7.61 1.12
CA PRO A 12 -18.20 6.26 1.38
C PRO A 12 -17.88 5.20 0.32
N LYS A 13 -17.17 5.58 -0.73
CA LYS A 13 -16.71 4.68 -1.80
C LYS A 13 -15.19 4.60 -1.88
N ILE A 14 -14.46 5.39 -1.08
CA ILE A 14 -13.01 5.45 -1.12
C ILE A 14 -12.44 4.30 -0.30
N CYS A 15 -11.51 3.58 -0.89
CA CYS A 15 -10.63 2.63 -0.21
C CYS A 15 -9.20 3.16 -0.30
N ASP A 16 -8.51 3.25 0.83
CA ASP A 16 -7.09 3.60 0.92
C ASP A 16 -6.26 2.33 1.10
N CYS A 17 -5.39 2.01 0.15
CA CYS A 17 -4.64 0.77 0.18
C CYS A 17 -3.33 0.83 0.97
N HIS A 18 -2.97 1.99 1.57
CA HIS A 18 -1.67 2.16 2.21
C HIS A 18 -1.75 3.07 3.42
N VAL A 19 -2.00 2.46 4.58
CA VAL A 19 -2.11 3.15 5.87
C VAL A 19 -1.27 2.42 6.91
N HIS A 20 -0.70 3.18 7.84
CA HIS A 20 0.18 2.65 8.87
C HIS A 20 -0.28 2.98 10.28
N TYR A 21 0.14 2.14 11.24
CA TYR A 21 0.12 2.40 12.68
C TYR A 21 1.46 1.99 13.28
N GLY A 22 1.75 2.46 14.50
CA GLY A 22 2.98 2.10 15.22
C GLY A 22 4.06 3.17 15.17
N GLN A 23 5.32 2.77 15.37
CA GLN A 23 6.43 3.68 15.55
C GLN A 23 7.08 4.05 14.21
N PHE A 24 7.09 5.34 13.87
CA PHE A 24 7.87 5.89 12.78
C PHE A 24 8.74 7.05 13.28
N ARG A 25 10.04 6.90 13.25
CA ARG A 25 11.00 7.84 13.84
C ARG A 25 10.67 8.08 15.33
N GLU A 26 10.41 9.33 15.71
CA GLU A 26 10.04 9.74 17.07
C GLU A 26 8.52 9.68 17.31
N ASP A 27 7.72 9.58 16.25
CA ASP A 27 6.26 9.55 16.32
C ASP A 27 5.73 8.14 16.53
N TYR A 28 4.72 8.01 17.39
CA TYR A 28 3.94 6.80 17.53
C TYR A 28 2.48 7.06 17.12
N TYR A 29 2.04 6.33 16.10
CA TYR A 29 0.68 6.42 15.59
C TYR A 29 -0.18 5.34 16.23
N ASP A 30 -0.99 5.77 17.22
CA ASP A 30 -1.84 4.86 17.98
C ASP A 30 -2.99 4.33 17.08
N PRO A 31 -3.26 3.01 17.10
CA PRO A 31 -4.38 2.44 16.35
C PRO A 31 -5.74 3.07 16.65
N ASN A 32 -5.99 3.49 17.89
CA ASN A 32 -7.25 4.15 18.25
C ASN A 32 -7.38 5.54 17.62
N ASP A 33 -6.28 6.26 17.42
CA ASP A 33 -6.32 7.53 16.71
C ASP A 33 -6.54 7.32 15.22
N ILE A 34 -5.94 6.26 14.63
CA ILE A 34 -6.22 5.85 13.25
C ILE A 34 -7.72 5.57 13.07
N ILE A 35 -8.34 4.81 13.98
CA ILE A 35 -9.77 4.51 13.94
C ILE A 35 -10.58 5.82 13.93
N LYS A 36 -10.34 6.74 14.87
CA LYS A 36 -11.06 8.02 14.95
C LYS A 36 -10.93 8.85 13.68
N TRP A 37 -9.72 8.94 13.11
CA TRP A 37 -9.50 9.70 11.88
C TRP A 37 -10.29 9.12 10.70
N PHE A 38 -10.31 7.80 10.56
CA PHE A 38 -11.06 7.17 9.47
C PHE A 38 -12.57 7.15 9.69
N GLU A 39 -13.04 7.10 10.94
CA GLU A 39 -14.44 7.37 11.28
C GLU A 39 -14.86 8.79 10.84
N GLU A 40 -14.04 9.80 11.13
CA GLU A 40 -14.30 11.18 10.72
C GLU A 40 -14.26 11.36 9.19
N LEU A 41 -13.32 10.71 8.53
CA LEU A 41 -13.21 10.72 7.06
C LEU A 41 -14.40 10.02 6.40
N GLY A 42 -14.98 9.01 7.03
CA GLY A 42 -16.13 8.26 6.53
C GLY A 42 -15.85 7.51 5.23
N ILE A 43 -14.61 7.04 5.04
CA ILE A 43 -14.24 6.23 3.86
C ILE A 43 -14.65 4.76 4.05
N ASP A 44 -14.64 3.97 2.96
CA ASP A 44 -15.17 2.61 2.94
C ASP A 44 -14.22 1.60 3.59
N LYS A 45 -12.99 1.51 3.08
CA LYS A 45 -12.00 0.52 3.53
C LYS A 45 -10.59 1.11 3.64
N VAL A 46 -9.82 0.52 4.53
CA VAL A 46 -8.43 0.92 4.80
C VAL A 46 -7.54 -0.32 4.81
N GLY A 47 -6.60 -0.40 3.89
CA GLY A 47 -5.51 -1.37 3.93
C GLY A 47 -4.45 -0.91 4.94
N ILE A 48 -4.32 -1.63 6.06
CA ILE A 48 -3.52 -1.18 7.20
C ILE A 48 -2.41 -2.17 7.56
N MET A 49 -1.26 -1.62 7.92
CA MET A 49 -0.08 -2.38 8.32
C MET A 49 0.72 -1.66 9.40
N PRO A 50 1.49 -2.38 10.23
CA PRO A 50 2.43 -1.74 11.13
C PRO A 50 3.49 -0.95 10.37
N ILE A 51 3.99 0.13 10.98
CA ILE A 51 5.18 0.83 10.53
C ILE A 51 6.27 0.65 11.59
N SER A 52 6.93 -0.47 11.59
CA SER A 52 8.01 -0.74 12.52
C SER A 52 9.24 -1.22 11.78
N MET A 53 10.37 -0.55 12.02
CA MET A 53 11.68 -1.00 11.53
C MET A 53 12.06 -2.35 12.16
N VAL A 54 11.53 -2.60 13.37
CA VAL A 54 11.66 -3.86 14.10
C VAL A 54 10.23 -4.31 14.42
N SER A 55 9.69 -5.18 13.61
CA SER A 55 8.35 -5.74 13.85
C SER A 55 8.39 -6.61 15.10
N ASP A 56 7.63 -6.22 16.12
CA ASP A 56 7.25 -7.11 17.22
C ASP A 56 5.98 -7.86 16.76
N PHE A 57 6.19 -8.94 16.05
CA PHE A 57 5.10 -9.66 15.39
C PHE A 57 3.93 -10.04 16.33
N PRO A 58 4.15 -10.58 17.56
CA PRO A 58 3.03 -10.90 18.44
C PRO A 58 2.21 -9.68 18.84
N ARG A 59 2.88 -8.54 19.09
CA ARG A 59 2.20 -7.28 19.42
C ARG A 59 1.45 -6.72 18.23
N ASP A 60 2.09 -6.69 17.07
CA ASP A 60 1.52 -6.14 15.84
C ASP A 60 0.30 -6.97 15.39
N GLN A 61 0.35 -8.29 15.56
CA GLN A 61 -0.79 -9.16 15.29
C GLN A 61 -1.97 -8.86 16.21
N ASN A 62 -1.74 -8.76 17.52
CA ASN A 62 -2.80 -8.47 18.48
C ASN A 62 -3.48 -7.14 18.18
N ILE A 63 -2.72 -6.13 17.72
CA ILE A 63 -3.25 -4.85 17.28
C ILE A 63 -4.13 -5.03 16.04
N MET A 64 -3.64 -5.75 15.02
CA MET A 64 -4.43 -5.98 13.79
C MET A 64 -5.75 -6.71 14.07
N GLU A 65 -5.76 -7.69 14.97
CA GLU A 65 -6.96 -8.43 15.36
C GLU A 65 -7.96 -7.57 16.15
N SER A 66 -7.50 -6.49 16.80
CA SER A 66 -8.35 -5.57 17.56
C SER A 66 -9.01 -4.48 16.71
N LEU A 67 -8.55 -4.27 15.46
CA LEU A 67 -9.11 -3.26 14.57
C LEU A 67 -10.49 -3.70 14.03
N PRO A 68 -11.46 -2.76 13.90
CA PRO A 68 -12.77 -3.05 13.32
C PRO A 68 -12.67 -3.61 11.89
N ALA A 69 -12.99 -4.91 11.73
CA ALA A 69 -12.83 -5.63 10.45
C ALA A 69 -13.75 -5.13 9.33
N GLU A 70 -14.79 -4.39 9.68
CA GLU A 70 -15.69 -3.74 8.71
C GLU A 70 -15.01 -2.63 7.92
N TRP A 71 -13.96 -2.00 8.48
CA TRP A 71 -13.23 -0.90 7.84
C TRP A 71 -11.80 -1.28 7.50
N PHE A 72 -11.11 -2.00 8.39
CA PHE A 72 -9.69 -2.26 8.28
C PHE A 72 -9.39 -3.61 7.66
N VAL A 73 -8.57 -3.58 6.61
CA VAL A 73 -8.09 -4.75 5.88
C VAL A 73 -6.62 -4.96 6.26
N PRO A 74 -6.30 -5.98 7.08
CA PRO A 74 -4.96 -6.15 7.62
C PRO A 74 -3.98 -6.64 6.57
N TYR A 75 -2.76 -6.08 6.59
CA TYR A 75 -1.62 -6.51 5.79
C TYR A 75 -0.53 -7.09 6.68
N LEU A 76 0.05 -8.19 6.26
CA LEU A 76 1.16 -8.82 6.96
C LEU A 76 2.48 -8.14 6.55
N TRP A 77 3.13 -7.45 7.49
CA TRP A 77 4.49 -6.96 7.30
C TRP A 77 5.50 -8.07 7.58
N VAL A 78 6.34 -8.42 6.59
CA VAL A 78 7.31 -9.50 6.72
C VAL A 78 8.73 -8.95 6.76
N ASN A 79 9.51 -9.38 7.75
CA ASN A 79 10.93 -9.15 7.88
C ASN A 79 11.75 -10.41 7.53
N PRO A 80 13.05 -10.30 7.16
CA PRO A 80 13.88 -11.45 6.82
C PRO A 80 13.94 -12.52 7.92
N GLU A 81 13.93 -12.13 9.18
CA GLU A 81 13.99 -13.03 10.34
C GLU A 81 12.73 -13.91 10.47
N MET A 82 11.59 -13.41 10.04
CA MET A 82 10.36 -14.20 10.01
C MET A 82 10.47 -15.37 9.04
N VAL A 83 11.18 -15.17 7.91
CA VAL A 83 11.47 -16.24 6.94
C VAL A 83 12.49 -17.23 7.49
N ASP A 84 13.46 -16.79 8.30
CA ASP A 84 14.42 -17.67 8.96
C ASP A 84 13.77 -18.56 10.02
N SER A 85 12.84 -17.99 10.78
CA SER A 85 12.12 -18.73 11.84
C SER A 85 11.06 -19.70 11.28
N ASP A 86 10.43 -19.36 10.15
CA ASP A 86 9.45 -20.17 9.43
C ASP A 86 9.64 -20.03 7.91
N PRO A 87 10.49 -20.85 7.28
CA PRO A 87 10.77 -20.76 5.84
C PRO A 87 9.56 -20.96 4.92
N THR A 88 8.46 -21.40 5.46
CA THR A 88 7.21 -21.59 4.71
C THR A 88 6.14 -20.55 5.04
N LEU A 89 6.40 -19.72 6.02
CA LEU A 89 5.46 -18.75 6.59
C LEU A 89 4.10 -19.36 6.99
N LYS A 90 4.08 -20.66 7.31
CA LYS A 90 2.84 -21.40 7.66
C LYS A 90 2.18 -20.86 8.91
N ILE A 91 2.98 -20.47 9.90
CA ILE A 91 2.47 -19.90 11.15
C ILE A 91 1.61 -18.66 10.89
N TYR A 92 1.91 -17.92 9.83
CA TYR A 92 1.18 -16.70 9.46
C TYR A 92 -0.02 -16.97 8.54
N ASN A 93 -0.16 -18.17 7.98
CA ASN A 93 -1.29 -18.53 7.11
C ASN A 93 -2.63 -18.60 7.86
N THR A 94 -2.61 -18.76 9.18
CA THR A 94 -3.80 -18.70 10.04
C THR A 94 -4.36 -17.30 10.22
N LEU A 95 -3.54 -16.27 9.97
CA LEU A 95 -3.92 -14.88 10.13
C LEU A 95 -4.80 -14.40 8.98
N ASN A 96 -5.73 -13.51 9.29
CA ASN A 96 -6.64 -12.93 8.30
C ASN A 96 -6.03 -11.68 7.63
N TYR A 97 -4.86 -11.82 7.00
CA TYR A 97 -4.30 -10.74 6.17
C TYR A 97 -4.70 -10.88 4.70
N LYS A 98 -4.71 -9.75 3.98
CA LYS A 98 -5.10 -9.68 2.57
C LYS A 98 -3.98 -9.22 1.63
N VAL A 99 -2.85 -8.78 2.16
CA VAL A 99 -1.64 -8.37 1.42
C VAL A 99 -0.43 -8.74 2.27
N ILE A 100 0.69 -9.09 1.62
CA ILE A 100 1.99 -9.18 2.29
C ILE A 100 2.83 -7.96 1.92
N LYS A 101 3.35 -7.24 2.93
CA LYS A 101 4.25 -6.10 2.75
C LYS A 101 5.71 -6.50 2.97
N ILE A 102 6.56 -6.16 2.01
CA ILE A 102 8.02 -6.18 2.12
C ILE A 102 8.54 -4.75 2.05
N HIS A 103 9.36 -4.34 3.02
CA HIS A 103 9.91 -2.99 3.08
C HIS A 103 11.44 -3.00 2.95
N ALA A 104 11.91 -3.08 1.70
CA ALA A 104 13.33 -3.20 1.38
C ALA A 104 14.17 -1.95 1.75
N TYR A 105 13.55 -0.79 1.97
CA TYR A 105 14.25 0.39 2.47
C TYR A 105 14.45 0.36 3.99
N ALA A 106 13.44 -0.10 4.74
CA ALA A 106 13.56 -0.26 6.20
C ALA A 106 14.50 -1.42 6.58
N ARG A 107 14.51 -2.48 5.76
CA ARG A 107 15.31 -3.70 5.94
C ARG A 107 16.11 -3.94 4.65
N ILE A 108 17.26 -3.25 4.55
CA ILE A 108 18.13 -3.30 3.36
C ILE A 108 18.69 -4.69 3.07
N GLU A 109 18.67 -5.59 4.03
CA GLU A 109 19.06 -6.99 3.90
C GLU A 109 18.27 -7.72 2.80
N TRP A 110 17.05 -7.28 2.51
CA TRP A 110 16.24 -7.86 1.45
C TRP A 110 16.92 -7.85 0.07
N ASP A 111 17.74 -6.84 -0.23
CA ASP A 111 18.47 -6.75 -1.50
C ASP A 111 19.45 -7.93 -1.70
N ALA A 112 20.05 -8.39 -0.61
CA ALA A 112 20.99 -9.51 -0.60
C ALA A 112 20.30 -10.90 -0.48
N MET A 113 18.97 -10.92 -0.32
CA MET A 113 18.23 -12.15 0.02
C MET A 113 17.09 -12.47 -0.97
N PRO A 114 17.38 -12.59 -2.28
CA PRO A 114 16.33 -12.80 -3.28
C PRO A 114 15.55 -14.10 -3.06
N ASP A 115 16.15 -15.12 -2.47
CA ASP A 115 15.47 -16.39 -2.18
C ASP A 115 14.46 -16.26 -1.05
N LYS A 116 14.73 -15.43 -0.04
CA LYS A 116 13.75 -15.12 0.99
C LYS A 116 12.57 -14.33 0.41
N ILE A 117 12.82 -13.42 -0.53
CA ILE A 117 11.74 -12.73 -1.25
C ILE A 117 10.88 -13.75 -2.02
N ARG A 118 11.48 -14.73 -2.69
CA ARG A 118 10.76 -15.83 -3.37
C ARG A 118 9.91 -16.64 -2.40
N THR A 119 10.43 -16.95 -1.22
CA THR A 119 9.67 -17.63 -0.16
C THR A 119 8.42 -16.83 0.22
N VAL A 120 8.55 -15.53 0.42
CA VAL A 120 7.40 -14.64 0.74
C VAL A 120 6.39 -14.62 -0.42
N ILE A 121 6.87 -14.52 -1.66
CA ILE A 121 6.00 -14.53 -2.84
C ILE A 121 5.28 -15.87 -2.98
N HIS A 122 5.95 -16.97 -2.71
CA HIS A 122 5.32 -18.30 -2.73
C HIS A 122 4.24 -18.44 -1.66
N ALA A 123 4.46 -17.92 -0.46
CA ALA A 123 3.43 -17.88 0.59
C ALA A 123 2.24 -17.02 0.16
N ALA A 124 2.48 -15.87 -0.48
CA ALA A 124 1.43 -15.03 -1.05
C ALA A 124 0.63 -15.76 -2.16
N TYR A 125 1.31 -16.51 -3.02
CA TYR A 125 0.70 -17.34 -4.06
C TYR A 125 -0.25 -18.39 -3.44
N ILE A 126 0.22 -19.15 -2.44
CA ILE A 126 -0.58 -20.18 -1.77
C ILE A 126 -1.82 -19.56 -1.10
N LYS A 127 -1.65 -18.42 -0.43
CA LYS A 127 -2.75 -17.73 0.23
C LYS A 127 -3.66 -16.99 -0.75
N GLY A 128 -3.18 -16.77 -1.97
CA GLY A 128 -3.89 -16.05 -3.00
C GLY A 128 -3.98 -14.55 -2.74
N VAL A 129 -2.98 -13.92 -2.13
CA VAL A 129 -2.94 -12.48 -1.79
C VAL A 129 -1.85 -11.74 -2.58
N PRO A 130 -1.97 -10.42 -2.79
CA PRO A 130 -0.92 -9.61 -3.39
C PRO A 130 0.32 -9.48 -2.50
N VAL A 131 1.45 -9.13 -3.13
CA VAL A 131 2.67 -8.67 -2.45
C VAL A 131 2.87 -7.19 -2.73
N MET A 132 3.02 -6.38 -1.69
CA MET A 132 3.33 -4.96 -1.77
C MET A 132 4.81 -4.74 -1.42
N PHE A 133 5.56 -4.18 -2.35
CA PHE A 133 6.95 -3.77 -2.14
C PHE A 133 7.04 -2.27 -1.89
N HIS A 134 7.72 -1.85 -0.84
CA HIS A 134 8.16 -0.46 -0.74
C HIS A 134 9.14 -0.16 -1.87
N THR A 135 8.96 0.97 -2.57
CA THR A 135 9.90 1.40 -3.63
C THR A 135 10.41 2.81 -3.38
N GLY A 136 11.70 3.04 -3.69
CA GLY A 136 12.39 4.31 -3.50
C GLY A 136 13.22 4.37 -2.21
N GLY A 137 13.84 5.52 -1.97
CA GLY A 137 14.70 5.75 -0.81
C GLY A 137 16.15 5.34 -1.03
N TRP A 138 16.44 4.20 -1.66
CA TRP A 138 17.77 3.74 -2.02
C TRP A 138 17.71 2.76 -3.20
N ARG A 139 18.87 2.48 -3.82
CA ARG A 139 18.92 1.66 -5.06
C ARG A 139 18.34 0.25 -4.93
N GLY A 140 18.51 -0.42 -3.78
CA GLY A 140 18.03 -1.78 -3.53
C GLY A 140 16.51 -1.89 -3.36
N SER A 141 15.82 -0.76 -3.14
CA SER A 141 14.37 -0.66 -3.12
C SER A 141 13.78 0.02 -4.36
N ASN A 142 14.57 0.28 -5.40
CA ASN A 142 14.04 0.84 -6.64
C ASN A 142 13.09 -0.13 -7.34
N ALA A 143 12.05 0.39 -7.99
CA ALA A 143 11.00 -0.40 -8.63
C ALA A 143 11.52 -1.51 -9.56
N ILE A 144 12.60 -1.26 -10.31
CA ILE A 144 13.17 -2.22 -11.25
C ILE A 144 13.74 -3.47 -10.57
N GLN A 145 14.13 -3.39 -9.30
CA GLN A 145 14.66 -4.54 -8.54
C GLN A 145 13.62 -5.66 -8.39
N PHE A 146 12.34 -5.30 -8.41
CA PHE A 146 11.23 -6.23 -8.25
C PHE A 146 10.70 -6.77 -9.58
N TYR A 147 11.14 -6.23 -10.72
CA TYR A 147 10.67 -6.64 -12.05
C TYR A 147 10.86 -8.13 -12.32
N LYS A 148 12.01 -8.69 -11.92
CA LYS A 148 12.30 -10.13 -12.07
C LYS A 148 11.25 -11.00 -11.40
N PHE A 149 10.78 -10.61 -10.21
CA PHE A 149 9.77 -11.37 -9.46
C PHE A 149 8.39 -11.26 -10.11
N CYS A 150 8.02 -10.09 -10.64
CA CYS A 150 6.78 -9.94 -11.40
C CYS A 150 6.75 -10.88 -12.62
N ARG A 151 7.91 -11.11 -13.25
CA ARG A 151 8.04 -12.02 -14.41
C ARG A 151 8.11 -13.48 -14.01
N GLU A 152 8.73 -13.79 -12.88
CA GLU A 152 8.90 -15.14 -12.35
C GLU A 152 7.58 -15.71 -11.79
N PHE A 153 6.72 -14.83 -11.21
CA PHE A 153 5.45 -15.22 -10.59
C PHE A 153 4.27 -14.48 -11.24
N PRO A 154 3.90 -14.81 -12.48
CA PRO A 154 2.86 -14.07 -13.22
C PRO A 154 1.45 -14.18 -12.61
N GLU A 155 1.20 -15.18 -11.76
CA GLU A 155 -0.07 -15.40 -11.05
C GLU A 155 -0.23 -14.55 -9.79
N VAL A 156 0.88 -14.00 -9.25
CA VAL A 156 0.87 -13.15 -8.07
C VAL A 156 0.70 -11.69 -8.48
N THR A 157 -0.19 -10.97 -7.84
CA THR A 157 -0.31 -9.52 -8.01
C THR A 157 0.76 -8.81 -7.19
N PHE A 158 1.46 -7.87 -7.81
CA PHE A 158 2.47 -7.04 -7.16
C PHE A 158 2.04 -5.58 -7.12
N ILE A 159 2.20 -4.93 -5.97
CA ILE A 159 1.94 -3.51 -5.77
C ILE A 159 3.28 -2.84 -5.43
N LEU A 160 3.72 -1.93 -6.29
CA LEU A 160 4.92 -1.12 -6.07
C LEU A 160 4.52 0.13 -5.30
N ALA A 161 4.65 0.10 -3.99
CA ALA A 161 4.32 1.26 -3.15
C ALA A 161 5.18 2.47 -3.56
N HIS A 162 4.54 3.63 -3.73
CA HIS A 162 5.14 4.90 -4.20
C HIS A 162 5.60 4.94 -5.65
N GLY A 163 5.73 3.81 -6.34
CA GLY A 163 6.17 3.73 -7.74
C GLY A 163 7.50 4.42 -8.06
N LYS A 164 8.52 4.29 -7.20
CA LYS A 164 9.78 5.05 -7.31
C LYS A 164 10.99 4.21 -7.72
N PRO A 165 11.90 4.75 -8.55
CA PRO A 165 11.71 5.95 -9.40
C PRO A 165 10.66 5.70 -10.49
N ILE A 166 9.94 6.74 -10.89
CA ILE A 166 8.81 6.63 -11.84
C ILE A 166 9.20 6.01 -13.18
N SER A 167 10.36 6.33 -13.73
CA SER A 167 10.85 5.76 -15.00
C SER A 167 11.00 4.23 -14.92
N GLN A 168 11.43 3.73 -13.78
CA GLN A 168 11.59 2.31 -13.53
C GLN A 168 10.23 1.64 -13.26
N ALA A 169 9.35 2.29 -12.49
CA ALA A 169 7.99 1.81 -12.28
C ALA A 169 7.23 1.67 -13.62
N LEU A 170 7.34 2.65 -14.52
CA LEU A 170 6.79 2.57 -15.87
C LEU A 170 7.34 1.37 -16.66
N THR A 171 8.63 1.09 -16.54
CA THR A 171 9.25 -0.10 -17.18
C THR A 171 8.62 -1.38 -16.65
N VAL A 172 8.45 -1.50 -15.34
CA VAL A 172 7.82 -2.66 -14.70
C VAL A 172 6.35 -2.80 -15.13
N LEU A 173 5.58 -1.72 -15.05
CA LEU A 173 4.16 -1.71 -15.42
C LEU A 173 3.93 -2.11 -16.89
N LYS A 174 4.79 -1.64 -17.81
CA LYS A 174 4.72 -2.01 -19.23
C LYS A 174 5.10 -3.47 -19.49
N GLY A 175 6.06 -3.98 -18.72
CA GLY A 175 6.62 -5.32 -18.94
C GLY A 175 5.98 -6.44 -18.13
N ALA A 176 5.15 -6.13 -17.12
CA ALA A 176 4.50 -7.12 -16.26
C ALA A 176 3.01 -6.77 -16.04
N LYS A 177 2.12 -7.63 -16.53
CA LYS A 177 0.66 -7.40 -16.47
C LYS A 177 0.09 -7.50 -15.04
N ASN A 178 0.78 -8.16 -14.15
CA ASN A 178 0.44 -8.39 -12.75
C ASN A 178 1.02 -7.34 -11.79
N ALA A 179 1.70 -6.30 -12.33
CA ALA A 179 2.26 -5.22 -11.54
C ALA A 179 1.31 -4.01 -11.51
N TYR A 180 1.20 -3.39 -10.34
CA TYR A 180 0.43 -2.18 -10.03
C TYR A 180 1.32 -1.23 -9.23
N VAL A 181 0.89 0.02 -9.08
CA VAL A 181 1.52 0.99 -8.16
C VAL A 181 0.46 1.55 -7.22
N ASP A 182 0.83 1.92 -5.99
CA ASP A 182 0.05 2.89 -5.26
C ASP A 182 0.63 4.30 -5.46
N ASN A 183 -0.22 5.31 -5.33
CA ASN A 183 0.17 6.70 -5.58
C ASN A 183 0.59 7.47 -4.32
N SER A 184 0.79 6.79 -3.19
CA SER A 184 1.28 7.44 -1.97
C SER A 184 2.63 8.11 -2.21
N PHE A 185 2.80 9.34 -1.74
CA PHE A 185 3.99 10.18 -1.99
C PHE A 185 4.42 10.29 -3.48
N MET A 186 3.49 10.05 -4.41
CA MET A 186 3.74 10.26 -5.83
C MET A 186 3.29 11.68 -6.21
N ASP A 187 4.14 12.41 -6.93
CA ASP A 187 3.76 13.71 -7.45
C ASP A 187 2.80 13.60 -8.66
N ILE A 188 2.05 14.66 -8.91
CA ILE A 188 1.04 14.72 -9.98
C ILE A 188 1.65 14.45 -11.37
N GLU A 189 2.85 14.92 -11.64
CA GLU A 189 3.51 14.73 -12.94
C GLU A 189 3.87 13.25 -13.14
N SER A 190 4.32 12.57 -12.10
CA SER A 190 4.56 11.12 -12.13
C SER A 190 3.26 10.33 -12.39
N MET A 191 2.15 10.73 -11.78
CA MET A 191 0.83 10.11 -12.05
C MET A 191 0.38 10.35 -13.50
N LYS A 192 0.55 11.56 -14.02
CA LYS A 192 0.25 11.87 -15.43
C LYS A 192 1.07 10.99 -16.38
N LEU A 193 2.36 10.78 -16.12
CA LEU A 193 3.18 9.88 -16.94
C LEU A 193 2.65 8.45 -17.00
N ILE A 194 2.08 7.94 -15.90
CA ILE A 194 1.43 6.62 -15.90
C ILE A 194 0.14 6.65 -16.74
N CYS A 195 -0.68 7.69 -16.58
CA CYS A 195 -1.93 7.86 -17.31
C CYS A 195 -1.67 8.02 -18.82
N ASP A 196 -0.71 8.85 -19.23
CA ASP A 196 -0.32 9.10 -20.61
C ASP A 196 0.26 7.85 -21.28
N ALA A 197 0.85 6.96 -20.50
CA ALA A 197 1.28 5.64 -20.97
C ALA A 197 0.12 4.63 -21.15
N GLY A 198 -1.13 5.03 -20.89
CA GLY A 198 -2.32 4.15 -20.97
C GLY A 198 -2.40 3.15 -19.79
N LEU A 199 -1.76 3.46 -18.68
CA LEU A 199 -1.64 2.57 -17.52
C LEU A 199 -2.45 3.07 -16.29
N SER A 200 -3.39 4.00 -16.46
CA SER A 200 -4.22 4.56 -15.39
C SER A 200 -4.89 3.46 -14.56
N SER A 201 -5.39 2.41 -15.19
CA SER A 201 -6.02 1.26 -14.51
C SER A 201 -5.05 0.40 -13.66
N ARG A 202 -3.76 0.74 -13.63
CA ARG A 202 -2.73 0.08 -12.82
C ARG A 202 -2.35 0.86 -11.56
N ILE A 203 -3.06 1.94 -11.25
CA ILE A 203 -2.87 2.73 -10.04
C ILE A 203 -3.86 2.23 -8.97
N LEU A 204 -3.40 2.11 -7.72
CA LEU A 204 -4.23 2.05 -6.52
C LEU A 204 -4.10 3.38 -5.78
N PHE A 205 -5.18 3.83 -5.18
CA PHE A 205 -5.14 4.95 -4.25
C PHE A 205 -4.58 4.50 -2.92
N GLY A 206 -3.51 5.14 -2.47
CA GLY A 206 -2.88 4.95 -1.17
C GLY A 206 -2.29 6.27 -0.70
N THR A 207 -2.27 6.52 0.60
CA THR A 207 -1.81 7.79 1.15
C THR A 207 -0.52 7.69 1.96
N ASP A 208 -0.16 6.49 2.43
CA ASP A 208 0.89 6.29 3.44
C ASP A 208 0.57 7.02 4.77
N PHE A 209 -0.76 7.23 5.03
CA PHE A 209 -1.26 7.91 6.21
C PHE A 209 -0.90 7.14 7.49
N PRO A 210 -0.52 7.78 8.57
CA PRO A 210 -0.34 9.22 8.78
C PRO A 210 1.13 9.68 8.70
N VAL A 211 1.99 8.93 8.01
CA VAL A 211 3.46 9.12 7.95
C VAL A 211 3.85 10.51 7.47
N MET A 212 3.02 11.17 6.64
CA MET A 212 3.27 12.54 6.18
C MET A 212 3.41 13.53 7.34
N LYS A 213 2.77 13.30 8.49
CA LYS A 213 2.87 14.18 9.66
C LYS A 213 4.29 14.27 10.20
N SER A 214 5.07 13.18 10.12
CA SER A 214 6.49 13.19 10.54
C SER A 214 7.39 14.01 9.62
N PHE A 215 6.93 14.36 8.40
CA PHE A 215 7.64 15.26 7.49
C PHE A 215 7.11 16.69 7.56
N TRP A 216 5.84 16.86 7.90
CA TRP A 216 5.13 18.14 8.00
C TRP A 216 4.33 18.18 9.32
N PRO A 217 4.97 18.44 10.48
CA PRO A 217 4.34 18.35 11.80
C PRO A 217 3.10 19.23 11.99
N GLU A 218 3.06 20.37 11.29
CA GLU A 218 1.95 21.35 11.39
C GLU A 218 0.71 20.96 10.56
N ILE A 219 0.76 19.83 9.84
CA ILE A 219 -0.35 19.43 8.99
C ILE A 219 -1.54 18.96 9.82
N ASP A 220 -2.73 19.45 9.49
CA ASP A 220 -3.97 18.80 9.90
C ASP A 220 -4.21 17.60 8.99
N LEU A 221 -4.23 16.40 9.58
CA LEU A 221 -4.29 15.14 8.83
C LEU A 221 -5.60 14.96 8.09
N ILE A 222 -6.71 15.37 8.69
CA ILE A 222 -8.04 15.24 8.11
C ILE A 222 -8.23 16.19 6.94
N ASP A 223 -7.84 17.45 7.12
CA ASP A 223 -7.91 18.45 6.05
C ASP A 223 -6.95 18.11 4.92
N TRP A 224 -5.75 17.63 5.24
CA TRP A 224 -4.80 17.18 4.24
C TRP A 224 -5.40 16.04 3.40
N TYR A 225 -5.97 15.01 4.04
CA TYR A 225 -6.55 13.87 3.36
C TYR A 225 -7.68 14.30 2.40
N LYS A 226 -8.62 15.11 2.91
CA LYS A 226 -9.74 15.63 2.12
C LYS A 226 -9.26 16.45 0.93
N ASN A 227 -8.29 17.35 1.14
CA ASN A 227 -7.72 18.19 0.09
C ASN A 227 -6.97 17.36 -0.96
N HIS A 228 -6.16 16.39 -0.54
CA HIS A 228 -5.43 15.50 -1.44
C HIS A 228 -6.39 14.71 -2.34
N VAL A 229 -7.43 14.10 -1.78
CA VAL A 229 -8.47 13.40 -2.56
C VAL A 229 -9.12 14.33 -3.56
N MET A 230 -9.54 15.53 -3.13
CA MET A 230 -10.21 16.47 -4.01
C MET A 230 -9.31 17.02 -5.11
N GLU A 231 -8.02 17.19 -4.84
CA GLU A 231 -7.01 17.54 -5.85
C GLU A 231 -6.91 16.45 -6.94
N LEU A 232 -6.81 15.19 -6.53
CA LEU A 232 -6.75 14.07 -7.48
C LEU A 232 -8.03 13.98 -8.34
N VAL A 233 -9.19 14.13 -7.74
CA VAL A 233 -10.47 14.15 -8.45
C VAL A 233 -10.56 15.33 -9.41
N GLN A 234 -10.05 16.50 -9.04
CA GLN A 234 -10.03 17.68 -9.91
C GLN A 234 -9.11 17.51 -11.11
N ILE A 235 -7.95 16.87 -10.93
CA ILE A 235 -6.92 16.73 -11.98
C ILE A 235 -7.24 15.58 -12.93
N PHE A 236 -7.62 14.42 -12.39
CA PHE A 236 -7.78 13.17 -13.17
C PHE A 236 -9.24 12.80 -13.44
N GLY A 237 -10.18 13.46 -12.76
CA GLY A 237 -11.61 13.17 -12.84
C GLY A 237 -12.07 12.09 -11.86
N GLU A 238 -13.36 12.16 -11.46
CA GLU A 238 -13.97 11.21 -10.52
C GLU A 238 -13.87 9.77 -11.01
N LYS A 239 -14.06 9.55 -12.31
CA LYS A 239 -14.06 8.21 -12.89
C LYS A 239 -12.72 7.49 -12.69
N ASP A 240 -11.61 8.11 -13.07
CA ASP A 240 -10.29 7.51 -12.92
C ASP A 240 -9.92 7.36 -11.46
N PHE A 241 -10.23 8.36 -10.63
CA PHE A 241 -10.02 8.26 -9.20
C PHE A 241 -10.80 7.09 -8.57
N MET A 242 -12.06 6.83 -8.95
CA MET A 242 -12.83 5.70 -8.46
C MET A 242 -12.26 4.35 -8.91
N VAL A 243 -11.68 4.26 -10.10
CA VAL A 243 -10.92 3.05 -10.49
C VAL A 243 -9.78 2.78 -9.51
N TRP A 244 -9.04 3.82 -9.11
CA TRP A 244 -7.90 3.70 -8.20
C TRP A 244 -8.31 3.43 -6.75
N ALA A 245 -9.30 4.18 -6.27
CA ALA A 245 -9.72 4.23 -4.87
C ALA A 245 -10.84 3.24 -4.51
N ASN A 246 -11.39 2.52 -5.47
CA ASN A 246 -12.46 1.57 -5.22
C ASN A 246 -12.26 0.27 -6.03
N GLU A 247 -12.43 0.33 -7.35
CA GLU A 247 -12.47 -0.87 -8.20
C GLU A 247 -11.20 -1.72 -8.07
N ASN A 248 -10.02 -1.10 -8.11
CA ASN A 248 -8.76 -1.82 -7.98
C ASN A 248 -8.57 -2.40 -6.56
N PHE A 249 -9.00 -1.70 -5.53
CA PHE A 249 -8.92 -2.20 -4.16
C PHE A 249 -9.78 -3.47 -3.99
N TYR A 250 -11.04 -3.41 -4.39
CA TYR A 250 -11.94 -4.56 -4.31
C TYR A 250 -11.46 -5.73 -5.17
N LYS A 251 -11.09 -5.47 -6.42
CA LYS A 251 -10.61 -6.48 -7.35
C LYS A 251 -9.32 -7.17 -6.91
N LEU A 252 -8.33 -6.40 -6.45
CA LEU A 252 -6.97 -6.92 -6.23
C LEU A 252 -6.74 -7.39 -4.80
N ILE A 253 -7.34 -6.70 -3.82
CA ILE A 253 -7.10 -6.93 -2.40
C ILE A 253 -8.20 -7.78 -1.77
N LEU A 254 -9.47 -7.42 -2.01
CA LEU A 254 -10.59 -8.18 -1.47
C LEU A 254 -11.08 -9.29 -2.39
N LYS A 255 -10.72 -9.27 -3.68
CA LYS A 255 -11.08 -10.26 -4.70
C LYS A 255 -12.59 -10.44 -4.86
N GLN A 256 -13.30 -9.32 -4.93
CA GLN A 256 -14.74 -9.20 -5.12
C GLN A 256 -15.07 -8.63 -6.51
#